data_3c58558d8e4596efced0b7e25aebf28c
#
_entry.id   3c58558d8e4596efced0b7e25aebf28c
#
_cell.length_a   1.000
_cell.length_b   1.000
_cell.length_c   1.000
_cell.angle_alpha   90.00
_cell.angle_beta   90.00
_cell.angle_gamma   90.00
#
_symmetry.space_group_name_H-M   'P 1'
#
loop_
_entity.id
_entity.type
_entity.pdbx_description
1 polymer ?
#
loop_
_entity_poly.entity_id
_entity_poly.type
_entity_poly.pdbx_seq_one_letter_code
_entity_poly.pdbx_strand_id
1 'polypeptide(L)'
;MEGRKVAFAAAALAGIAAAYGFRRWHPSRIEVEGSSMRPTLEPGDWAIAFRARRLHRGDVVVVEHPDRVGFELVKRVTHLPGDVAPDGLGLADRVWVEGDDPEGSSDSRSFGPLPMGLVRGRVWFVWWPPGRIRALGPR
;
A
#
# COMPACT_ATOMS: atom_id res chain seq x y z
N MET A 1 -2.64 -8.58 -48.60
CA MET A 1 -3.04 -9.47 -47.49
C MET A 1 -2.12 -9.38 -46.26
N GLU A 2 -0.86 -9.02 -46.43
CA GLU A 2 0.10 -8.89 -45.31
C GLU A 2 -0.18 -7.70 -44.37
N GLY A 3 -0.57 -6.53 -44.89
CA GLY A 3 -0.84 -5.35 -44.08
C GLY A 3 -1.99 -5.51 -43.06
N ARG A 4 -3.00 -6.35 -43.37
CA ARG A 4 -4.09 -6.64 -42.46
C ARG A 4 -3.66 -7.53 -41.27
N LYS A 5 -2.74 -8.47 -41.49
CA LYS A 5 -2.21 -9.35 -40.44
C LYS A 5 -1.34 -8.58 -39.46
N VAL A 6 -0.55 -7.62 -39.93
CA VAL A 6 0.29 -6.75 -39.11
C VAL A 6 -0.58 -5.81 -38.28
N ALA A 7 -1.67 -5.26 -38.86
CA ALA A 7 -2.59 -4.40 -38.10
C ALA A 7 -3.33 -5.17 -36.97
N PHE A 8 -3.75 -6.41 -37.23
CA PHE A 8 -4.38 -7.25 -36.18
C PHE A 8 -3.40 -7.63 -35.08
N ALA A 9 -2.14 -7.93 -35.43
CA ALA A 9 -1.12 -8.23 -34.40
C ALA A 9 -0.79 -7.01 -33.53
N ALA A 10 -0.68 -5.83 -34.15
CA ALA A 10 -0.45 -4.58 -33.41
C ALA A 10 -1.62 -4.22 -32.49
N ALA A 11 -2.86 -4.40 -32.92
CA ALA A 11 -4.05 -4.18 -32.11
C ALA A 11 -4.16 -5.18 -30.94
N ALA A 12 -3.81 -6.44 -31.16
CA ALA A 12 -3.78 -7.46 -30.12
C ALA A 12 -2.71 -7.16 -29.06
N LEU A 13 -1.50 -6.76 -29.47
CA LEU A 13 -0.42 -6.36 -28.55
C LEU A 13 -0.79 -5.11 -27.76
N ALA A 14 -1.42 -4.12 -28.40
CA ALA A 14 -1.91 -2.92 -27.72
C ALA A 14 -3.01 -3.26 -26.70
N GLY A 15 -3.93 -4.17 -27.04
CA GLY A 15 -4.97 -4.67 -26.14
C GLY A 15 -4.39 -5.42 -24.94
N ILE A 16 -3.39 -6.27 -25.16
CA ILE A 16 -2.69 -7.01 -24.08
C ILE A 16 -1.92 -6.04 -23.19
N ALA A 17 -1.21 -5.06 -23.75
CA ALA A 17 -0.48 -4.04 -23.01
C ALA A 17 -1.43 -3.16 -22.19
N ALA A 18 -2.58 -2.78 -22.75
CA ALA A 18 -3.61 -2.01 -22.04
C ALA A 18 -4.23 -2.84 -20.92
N ALA A 19 -4.56 -4.10 -21.15
CA ALA A 19 -5.09 -5.00 -20.12
C ALA A 19 -4.07 -5.27 -19.01
N TYR A 20 -2.78 -5.42 -19.35
CA TYR A 20 -1.70 -5.59 -18.38
C TYR A 20 -1.46 -4.31 -17.58
N GLY A 21 -1.50 -3.15 -18.23
CA GLY A 21 -1.45 -1.83 -17.59
C GLY A 21 -2.63 -1.62 -16.66
N PHE A 22 -3.83 -1.97 -17.11
CA PHE A 22 -5.06 -1.86 -16.32
C PHE A 22 -5.03 -2.77 -15.07
N ARG A 23 -4.57 -4.03 -15.19
CA ARG A 23 -4.36 -4.92 -14.02
C ARG A 23 -3.35 -4.38 -13.01
N ARG A 24 -2.41 -3.55 -13.45
CA ARG A 24 -1.40 -2.92 -12.58
C ARG A 24 -1.90 -1.67 -11.86
N TRP A 25 -3.00 -1.09 -12.33
CA TRP A 25 -3.57 0.16 -11.83
C TRP A 25 -4.88 -0.04 -11.07
N HIS A 26 -5.24 -1.29 -10.72
CA HIS A 26 -6.47 -1.51 -9.97
C HIS A 26 -6.37 -0.85 -8.60
N PRO A 27 -7.22 0.16 -8.34
CA PRO A 27 -7.39 0.68 -6.99
C PRO A 27 -8.04 -0.39 -6.11
N SER A 28 -7.48 -0.60 -4.93
CA SER A 28 -8.11 -1.40 -3.88
C SER A 28 -8.91 -0.46 -2.98
N ARG A 29 -10.16 -0.81 -2.74
CA ARG A 29 -10.98 -0.14 -1.72
C ARG A 29 -10.72 -0.82 -0.40
N ILE A 30 -10.47 -0.03 0.61
CA ILE A 30 -10.25 -0.50 1.97
C ILE A 30 -11.22 0.21 2.91
N GLU A 31 -11.75 -0.52 3.87
CA GLU A 31 -12.46 0.01 5.01
C GLU A 31 -11.56 -0.06 6.23
N VAL A 32 -11.46 1.03 6.97
CA VAL A 32 -10.65 1.10 8.18
C VAL A 32 -11.49 0.63 9.35
N GLU A 33 -11.11 -0.50 9.95
CA GLU A 33 -11.83 -1.07 11.10
C GLU A 33 -11.16 -0.72 12.44
N GLY A 34 -9.83 -0.67 12.47
CA GLY A 34 -9.05 -0.43 13.68
C GLY A 34 -8.73 1.05 13.94
N SER A 35 -8.31 1.35 15.18
CA SER A 35 -7.95 2.70 15.62
C SER A 35 -6.46 3.01 15.50
N SER A 36 -5.61 2.05 15.12
CA SER A 36 -4.14 2.18 15.15
C SER A 36 -3.57 3.30 14.27
N MET A 37 -4.37 3.84 13.35
CA MET A 37 -3.97 4.95 12.48
C MET A 37 -4.58 6.29 12.88
N ARG A 38 -5.18 6.39 14.06
CA ARG A 38 -5.66 7.66 14.59
C ARG A 38 -4.50 8.64 14.84
N PRO A 39 -4.74 9.93 14.61
CA PRO A 39 -5.95 10.58 14.09
C PRO A 39 -6.01 10.59 12.54
N THR A 40 -5.02 10.03 11.86
CA THR A 40 -4.93 10.06 10.38
C THR A 40 -6.09 9.31 9.74
N LEU A 41 -6.41 8.14 10.21
CA LEU A 41 -7.57 7.36 9.78
C LEU A 41 -8.39 6.95 10.99
N GLU A 42 -9.70 7.01 10.84
CA GLU A 42 -10.66 6.61 11.86
C GLU A 42 -11.40 5.34 11.43
N PRO A 43 -11.85 4.51 12.37
CA PRO A 43 -12.76 3.42 12.05
C PRO A 43 -13.97 3.92 11.26
N GLY A 44 -14.30 3.24 10.17
CA GLY A 44 -15.38 3.64 9.26
C GLY A 44 -14.93 4.55 8.10
N ASP A 45 -13.66 4.96 8.06
CA ASP A 45 -13.12 5.62 6.86
C ASP A 45 -13.00 4.60 5.71
N TRP A 46 -13.44 5.03 4.53
CA TRP A 46 -13.19 4.29 3.30
C TRP A 46 -12.11 5.00 2.50
N ALA A 47 -11.11 4.26 2.13
CA ALA A 47 -9.95 4.79 1.43
C ALA A 47 -9.65 4.02 0.14
N ILE A 48 -8.85 4.63 -0.71
CA ILE A 48 -8.37 4.03 -1.96
C ILE A 48 -6.86 3.84 -1.84
N ALA A 49 -6.41 2.62 -2.10
CA ALA A 49 -5.00 2.27 -2.20
C ALA A 49 -4.66 1.85 -3.62
N PHE A 50 -3.47 2.25 -4.08
CA PHE A 50 -2.88 1.84 -5.35
C PHE A 50 -1.59 1.08 -5.10
N ARG A 51 -1.27 0.13 -5.96
CA ARG A 51 0.02 -0.55 -5.92
C ARG A 51 1.15 0.47 -6.09
N ALA A 52 2.01 0.59 -5.08
CA ALA A 52 3.15 1.50 -5.12
C ALA A 52 4.40 0.79 -5.65
N ARG A 53 5.11 1.43 -6.60
CA ARG A 53 6.41 0.97 -7.09
C ARG A 53 7.55 1.44 -6.20
N ARG A 54 7.37 2.58 -5.57
CA ARG A 54 8.31 3.20 -4.63
C ARG A 54 7.54 3.67 -3.42
N LEU A 55 8.12 3.48 -2.27
CA LEU A 55 7.62 3.99 -1.01
C LEU A 55 8.48 5.15 -0.55
N HIS A 56 7.87 6.03 0.23
CA HIS A 56 8.54 7.11 0.91
C HIS A 56 8.24 7.02 2.41
N ARG A 57 9.11 7.56 3.23
CA ARG A 57 8.82 7.74 4.66
C ARG A 57 7.57 8.60 4.80
N GLY A 58 6.67 8.20 5.67
CA GLY A 58 5.39 8.85 5.86
C GLY A 58 4.25 8.31 5.00
N ASP A 59 4.52 7.48 3.99
CA ASP A 59 3.46 6.84 3.22
C ASP A 59 2.59 5.96 4.12
N VAL A 60 1.27 6.06 3.94
CA VAL A 60 0.31 5.13 4.55
C VAL A 60 0.14 3.96 3.60
N VAL A 61 0.33 2.76 4.08
CA VAL A 61 0.33 1.54 3.27
C VAL A 61 -0.62 0.48 3.83
N VAL A 62 -1.14 -0.33 2.92
CA VAL A 62 -1.80 -1.60 3.25
C VAL A 62 -0.74 -2.68 3.22
N VAL A 63 -0.59 -3.41 4.30
CA VAL A 63 0.36 -4.51 4.44
C VAL A 63 -0.35 -5.77 4.91
N GLU A 64 0.11 -6.93 4.46
CA GLU A 64 -0.33 -8.21 4.99
C GLU A 64 0.46 -8.52 6.27
N HIS A 65 -0.23 -9.03 7.28
CA HIS A 65 0.40 -9.44 8.53
C HIS A 65 1.36 -10.61 8.29
N PRO A 66 2.62 -10.58 8.79
CA PRO A 66 3.61 -11.60 8.46
C PRO A 66 3.22 -13.01 8.91
N ASP A 67 2.51 -13.15 10.02
CA ASP A 67 2.17 -14.43 10.62
C ASP A 67 0.69 -14.83 10.40
N ARG A 68 -0.09 -14.00 9.67
CA ARG A 68 -1.53 -14.20 9.46
C ARG A 68 -1.90 -13.94 8.02
N VAL A 69 -1.79 -14.96 7.18
CA VAL A 69 -2.09 -14.90 5.74
C VAL A 69 -3.51 -14.38 5.51
N GLY A 70 -3.64 -13.40 4.60
CA GLY A 70 -4.91 -12.77 4.26
C GLY A 70 -5.41 -11.72 5.27
N PHE A 71 -4.68 -11.49 6.36
CA PHE A 71 -5.01 -10.43 7.31
C PHE A 71 -4.24 -9.15 6.98
N GLU A 72 -4.97 -8.13 6.54
CA GLU A 72 -4.39 -6.86 6.11
C GLU A 72 -4.44 -5.82 7.23
N LEU A 73 -3.39 -5.01 7.29
CA LEU A 73 -3.22 -3.91 8.22
C LEU A 73 -2.98 -2.62 7.44
N VAL A 74 -3.44 -1.49 7.96
CA VAL A 74 -3.07 -0.17 7.46
C VAL A 74 -2.07 0.44 8.43
N LYS A 75 -0.90 0.84 7.94
CA LYS A 75 0.21 1.36 8.74
C LYS A 75 0.95 2.46 7.99
N ARG A 76 1.80 3.19 8.71
CA ARG A 76 2.69 4.21 8.14
C ARG A 76 4.11 3.67 7.99
N VAL A 77 4.72 3.91 6.85
CA VAL A 77 6.15 3.62 6.62
C VAL A 77 6.98 4.64 7.39
N THR A 78 7.78 4.16 8.35
CA THR A 78 8.71 5.01 9.10
C THR A 78 10.15 4.82 8.66
N HIS A 79 10.54 3.62 8.23
CA HIS A 79 11.87 3.35 7.69
C HIS A 79 11.77 2.52 6.40
N LEU A 80 12.66 2.83 5.48
CA LEU A 80 12.72 2.24 4.13
C LEU A 80 13.79 1.15 4.03
N PRO A 81 13.78 0.33 2.96
CA PRO A 81 14.90 -0.55 2.63
C PRO A 81 16.22 0.20 2.63
N GLY A 82 17.23 -0.39 3.28
CA GLY A 82 18.56 0.21 3.46
C GLY A 82 18.71 1.07 4.71
N ASP A 83 17.65 1.43 5.40
CA ASP A 83 17.71 2.12 6.68
C ASP A 83 18.11 1.18 7.83
N VAL A 84 18.40 1.77 8.99
CA VAL A 84 18.51 1.05 10.26
C VAL A 84 17.19 1.26 11.02
N ALA A 85 16.60 0.14 11.45
CA ALA A 85 15.36 0.17 12.23
C ALA A 85 15.57 0.70 13.65
N PRO A 86 14.50 1.08 14.37
CA PRO A 86 14.60 1.56 15.76
C PRO A 86 15.23 0.55 16.73
N ASP A 87 15.16 -0.74 16.43
CA ASP A 87 15.79 -1.83 17.19
C ASP A 87 17.28 -2.03 16.85
N GLY A 88 17.83 -1.23 15.94
CA GLY A 88 19.23 -1.30 15.50
C GLY A 88 19.50 -2.29 14.38
N LEU A 89 18.49 -3.01 13.86
CA LEU A 89 18.67 -3.93 12.75
C LEU A 89 18.67 -3.19 11.39
N GLY A 90 19.57 -3.60 10.51
CA GLY A 90 19.57 -3.14 9.11
C GLY A 90 18.37 -3.72 8.36
N LEU A 91 17.63 -2.86 7.66
CA LEU A 91 16.40 -3.29 6.99
C LEU A 91 16.62 -4.00 5.66
N ALA A 92 17.81 -3.92 5.06
CA ALA A 92 18.13 -4.51 3.76
C ALA A 92 17.02 -4.24 2.70
N ASP A 93 16.20 -5.23 2.40
CA ASP A 93 15.06 -5.17 1.47
C ASP A 93 13.69 -5.09 2.17
N ARG A 94 13.68 -4.74 3.46
CA ARG A 94 12.49 -4.69 4.30
C ARG A 94 12.08 -3.27 4.62
N VAL A 95 10.83 -3.09 5.05
CA VAL A 95 10.29 -1.82 5.55
C VAL A 95 9.90 -1.95 7.02
N TRP A 96 9.98 -0.84 7.73
CA TRP A 96 9.45 -0.72 9.07
C TRP A 96 8.19 0.12 9.04
N VAL A 97 7.11 -0.42 9.58
CA VAL A 97 5.80 0.23 9.58
C VAL A 97 5.26 0.34 10.99
N GLU A 98 4.60 1.46 11.27
CA GLU A 98 4.01 1.74 12.58
C GLU A 98 2.61 2.30 12.45
N GLY A 99 1.77 2.06 13.46
CA GLY A 99 0.52 2.77 13.62
C GLY A 99 0.75 4.18 14.14
N ASP A 100 -0.08 5.13 13.72
CA ASP A 100 -0.02 6.52 14.20
C ASP A 100 -0.45 6.62 15.67
N ASP A 101 -1.33 5.72 16.11
CA ASP A 101 -1.67 5.52 17.51
C ASP A 101 -0.90 4.31 18.05
N PRO A 102 0.11 4.52 18.93
CA PRO A 102 0.92 3.42 19.46
C PRO A 102 0.15 2.52 20.41
N GLU A 103 -0.94 3.00 21.02
CA GLU A 103 -1.73 2.21 21.95
C GLU A 103 -2.56 1.15 21.20
N GLY A 104 -2.25 -0.12 21.43
CA GLY A 104 -2.96 -1.23 20.80
C GLY A 104 -2.64 -1.46 19.31
N SER A 105 -1.58 -0.86 18.79
CA SER A 105 -1.15 -1.10 17.42
C SER A 105 -0.32 -2.37 17.30
N SER A 106 -0.77 -3.32 16.46
CA SER A 106 0.06 -4.41 15.98
C SER A 106 0.83 -3.93 14.75
N ASP A 107 2.15 -3.74 14.89
CA ASP A 107 3.01 -3.20 13.85
C ASP A 107 4.47 -3.70 14.01
N SER A 108 5.41 -3.11 13.28
CA SER A 108 6.82 -3.56 13.30
C SER A 108 7.46 -3.54 14.68
N ARG A 109 6.93 -2.78 15.63
CA ARG A 109 7.38 -2.83 17.04
C ARG A 109 7.09 -4.19 17.70
N SER A 110 6.08 -4.90 17.21
CA SER A 110 5.70 -6.23 17.72
C SER A 110 6.15 -7.38 16.83
N PHE A 111 6.07 -7.26 15.51
CA PHE A 111 6.42 -8.35 14.59
C PHE A 111 7.69 -8.12 13.76
N GLY A 112 8.37 -6.98 13.95
CA GLY A 112 9.61 -6.67 13.24
C GLY A 112 9.40 -6.11 11.82
N PRO A 113 10.50 -5.96 11.06
CA PRO A 113 10.44 -5.41 9.72
C PRO A 113 9.75 -6.36 8.73
N LEU A 114 8.97 -5.78 7.81
CA LEU A 114 8.20 -6.51 6.80
C LEU A 114 8.96 -6.60 5.47
N PRO A 115 8.97 -7.79 4.83
CA PRO A 115 9.40 -7.90 3.43
C PRO A 115 8.54 -7.01 2.53
N MET A 116 9.16 -6.38 1.53
CA MET A 116 8.46 -5.54 0.54
C MET A 116 7.31 -6.28 -0.17
N GLY A 117 7.41 -7.60 -0.31
CA GLY A 117 6.37 -8.43 -0.92
C GLY A 117 5.04 -8.46 -0.16
N LEU A 118 5.04 -8.09 1.13
CA LEU A 118 3.83 -7.99 1.95
C LEU A 118 3.15 -6.62 1.85
N VAL A 119 3.78 -5.64 1.21
CA VAL A 119 3.15 -4.34 0.95
C VAL A 119 2.22 -4.47 -0.24
N ARG A 120 0.92 -4.36 0.01
CA ARG A 120 -0.14 -4.52 -1.00
C ARG A 120 -0.38 -3.25 -1.79
N GLY A 121 -0.29 -2.09 -1.15
CA GLY A 121 -0.48 -0.80 -1.81
C GLY A 121 -0.25 0.38 -0.89
N ARG A 122 -0.19 1.57 -1.49
CA ARG A 122 -0.15 2.85 -0.80
C ARG A 122 -1.53 3.48 -0.81
N VAL A 123 -1.99 3.95 0.34
CA VAL A 123 -3.25 4.66 0.48
C VAL A 123 -3.07 6.10 -0.01
N TRP A 124 -3.93 6.53 -0.92
CA TRP A 124 -3.81 7.85 -1.54
C TRP A 124 -4.79 8.85 -0.99
N PHE A 125 -6.04 8.44 -0.74
CA PHE A 125 -7.04 9.35 -0.20
C PHE A 125 -8.19 8.59 0.48
N VAL A 126 -8.81 9.27 1.42
CA VAL A 126 -10.07 8.89 2.04
C VAL A 126 -11.19 9.50 1.20
N TRP A 127 -12.15 8.68 0.76
CA TRP A 127 -13.26 9.13 -0.06
C TRP A 127 -14.61 9.12 0.66
N TRP A 128 -14.67 8.49 1.81
CA TRP A 128 -15.85 8.43 2.65
C TRP A 128 -15.44 8.38 4.14
N PRO A 129 -16.18 8.96 5.09
CA PRO A 129 -17.41 9.75 4.91
C PRO A 129 -17.15 11.14 4.30
N PRO A 130 -18.18 11.84 3.77
CA PRO A 130 -18.01 13.12 3.08
C PRO A 130 -17.23 14.17 3.87
N GLY A 131 -17.45 14.27 5.18
CA GLY A 131 -16.74 15.21 6.04
C GLY A 131 -15.24 14.89 6.27
N ARG A 132 -14.74 13.75 5.77
CA ARG A 132 -13.36 13.29 5.96
C ARG A 132 -12.61 13.06 4.65
N ILE A 133 -13.20 13.46 3.52
CA ILE A 133 -12.56 13.33 2.21
C ILE A 133 -11.27 14.14 2.18
N ARG A 134 -10.13 13.46 1.98
CA ARG A 134 -8.82 14.10 1.90
C ARG A 134 -7.78 13.20 1.25
N ALA A 135 -6.78 13.82 0.64
CA ALA A 135 -5.59 13.13 0.18
C ALA A 135 -4.66 12.79 1.36
N LEU A 136 -4.00 11.65 1.28
CA LEU A 136 -2.94 11.23 2.21
C LEU A 136 -1.61 11.35 1.47
N GLY A 137 -0.84 12.37 1.84
CA GLY A 137 0.53 12.56 1.38
C GLY A 137 1.55 12.01 2.40
N PRO A 138 2.84 11.86 2.03
CA PRO A 138 3.91 11.66 2.99
C PRO A 138 3.96 12.87 3.93
N ARG A 139 4.18 12.62 5.21
CA ARG A 139 4.42 13.67 6.22
C ARG A 139 5.88 14.04 6.27
#